data_d32537c63091e0fc51d2014b1087febf
#
_entry.id   d32537c63091e0fc51d2014b1087febf
#
_cell.length_a   1.000
_cell.length_b   1.000
_cell.length_c   1.000
_cell.angle_alpha   90.00
_cell.angle_beta   90.00
_cell.angle_gamma   90.00
#
_symmetry.space_group_name_H-M   'P 1'
#
loop_
_entity.id
_entity.type
_entity.pdbx_description
1 polymer ?
#
loop_
_entity_poly.entity_id
_entity_poly.type
_entity_poly.pdbx_seq_one_letter_code
_entity_poly.pdbx_strand_id
1 'polypeptide(L)'
;SGSGFDDKIGQDDKKFNPDFGLDLKVGLTSSLNLDIAINPDFSQVEVDEQRTNLTRFELLYPEKREFFIENSDLFSDVGDYRNRPFFSRRIGITYDSTQEQYIQNPIIFGAKLSGKIGENYRVGILNMQSQKLSSVNQQGINYGMAVIERRIFSNSRISSFLINKQPINSQSFTPRSFNRVAGVELKLLSDNTNFSSDIYYNKSFDDQQTSESYSWGGNAVYTNSKIRVTNYFSKVSENYNPEVGFIRRKNVFFYSPSVRYLFYPEIGKINNHGPEIDYEFYNHPLYGDT
;
A
#
# COMPACT_ATOMS: atom_id res chain seq x y z
N SER A 1 -41.53 38.36 -35.56
CA SER A 1 -40.48 38.24 -34.53
C SER A 1 -40.33 36.78 -34.16
N GLY A 2 -39.40 36.13 -34.81
CA GLY A 2 -38.99 34.77 -34.52
C GLY A 2 -37.54 34.80 -34.04
N SER A 3 -37.28 34.41 -32.76
CA SER A 3 -35.96 34.19 -32.21
C SER A 3 -35.54 32.75 -32.52
N GLY A 4 -34.62 32.58 -33.47
CA GLY A 4 -33.97 31.34 -33.70
C GLY A 4 -32.91 31.12 -32.63
N PHE A 5 -33.01 30.01 -31.85
CA PHE A 5 -31.94 29.46 -31.06
C PHE A 5 -31.12 28.58 -31.99
N ASP A 6 -29.87 28.98 -32.28
CA ASP A 6 -28.86 28.12 -32.88
C ASP A 6 -28.26 27.21 -31.80
N ASP A 7 -28.79 26.01 -31.66
CA ASP A 7 -28.17 24.93 -30.93
C ASP A 7 -27.00 24.38 -31.77
N LYS A 8 -25.83 24.97 -31.60
CA LYS A 8 -24.56 24.30 -31.97
C LYS A 8 -24.26 23.25 -30.94
N ILE A 9 -24.87 22.08 -31.10
CA ILE A 9 -24.39 20.83 -30.49
C ILE A 9 -22.99 20.56 -31.04
N GLY A 10 -21.98 20.78 -30.22
CA GLY A 10 -20.62 20.42 -30.55
C GLY A 10 -20.56 18.91 -30.86
N GLN A 11 -20.17 18.57 -32.07
CA GLN A 11 -19.73 17.23 -32.43
C GLN A 11 -18.47 16.96 -31.63
N ASP A 12 -18.62 16.32 -30.47
CA ASP A 12 -17.53 15.55 -29.86
C ASP A 12 -17.22 14.40 -30.85
N ASP A 13 -16.20 14.61 -31.66
CA ASP A 13 -15.56 13.52 -32.40
C ASP A 13 -15.00 12.54 -31.35
N LYS A 14 -15.82 11.58 -30.92
CA LYS A 14 -15.39 10.41 -30.18
C LYS A 14 -14.45 9.63 -31.10
N LYS A 15 -13.17 9.98 -31.06
CA LYS A 15 -12.12 9.16 -31.68
C LYS A 15 -12.16 7.81 -30.97
N PHE A 16 -12.71 6.84 -31.65
CA PHE A 16 -12.62 5.46 -31.22
C PHE A 16 -11.15 5.03 -31.38
N ASN A 17 -10.41 5.04 -30.31
CA ASN A 17 -9.08 4.48 -30.21
C ASN A 17 -9.25 3.06 -29.65
N PRO A 18 -9.21 2.00 -30.47
CA PRO A 18 -9.24 0.63 -29.96
C PRO A 18 -7.94 0.39 -29.18
N ASP A 19 -8.09 0.04 -27.93
CA ASP A 19 -6.99 -0.39 -27.07
C ASP A 19 -7.12 -1.89 -26.82
N PHE A 20 -6.02 -2.64 -26.99
CA PHE A 20 -6.01 -4.08 -26.82
C PHE A 20 -5.11 -4.44 -25.65
N GLY A 21 -5.67 -5.08 -24.65
CA GLY A 21 -4.96 -5.69 -23.54
C GLY A 21 -5.04 -7.21 -23.59
N LEU A 22 -4.10 -7.87 -22.96
CA LEU A 22 -4.08 -9.32 -22.77
C LEU A 22 -3.71 -9.65 -21.34
N ASP A 23 -4.58 -10.41 -20.68
CA ASP A 23 -4.33 -10.99 -19.36
C ASP A 23 -4.24 -12.50 -19.47
N LEU A 24 -3.16 -13.06 -18.92
CA LEU A 24 -2.90 -14.49 -18.91
C LEU A 24 -2.61 -14.94 -17.49
N LYS A 25 -3.28 -16.01 -17.06
CA LYS A 25 -3.05 -16.65 -15.78
C LYS A 25 -2.67 -18.10 -15.95
N VAL A 26 -1.53 -18.50 -15.37
CA VAL A 26 -0.97 -19.84 -15.47
C VAL A 26 -0.70 -20.40 -14.08
N GLY A 27 -1.32 -21.51 -13.73
CA GLY A 27 -0.96 -22.29 -12.56
C GLY A 27 0.34 -23.07 -12.83
N LEU A 28 1.44 -22.66 -12.20
CA LEU A 28 2.72 -23.38 -12.32
C LEU A 28 2.72 -24.64 -11.46
N THR A 29 2.06 -24.57 -10.33
CA THR A 29 1.78 -25.72 -9.45
C THR A 29 0.36 -25.58 -8.88
N SER A 30 -0.09 -26.52 -8.05
CA SER A 30 -1.38 -26.44 -7.37
C SER A 30 -1.53 -25.24 -6.43
N SER A 31 -0.44 -24.54 -6.11
CA SER A 31 -0.41 -23.45 -5.13
C SER A 31 0.48 -22.26 -5.52
N LEU A 32 1.00 -22.25 -6.74
CA LEU A 32 1.84 -21.15 -7.27
C LEU A 32 1.30 -20.72 -8.62
N ASN A 33 0.92 -19.45 -8.75
CA ASN A 33 0.31 -18.84 -9.93
C ASN A 33 1.25 -17.79 -10.52
N LEU A 34 1.24 -17.73 -11.84
CA LEU A 34 1.87 -16.67 -12.64
C LEU A 34 0.77 -15.91 -13.38
N ASP A 35 0.63 -14.63 -13.10
CA ASP A 35 -0.24 -13.70 -13.80
C ASP A 35 0.61 -12.80 -14.70
N ILE A 36 0.23 -12.64 -15.96
CA ILE A 36 0.89 -11.76 -16.92
C ILE A 36 -0.18 -10.86 -17.52
N ALA A 37 0.09 -9.55 -17.51
CA ALA A 37 -0.77 -8.53 -18.12
C ALA A 37 0.03 -7.72 -19.14
N ILE A 38 -0.47 -7.61 -20.36
CA ILE A 38 0.10 -6.79 -21.43
C ILE A 38 -0.91 -5.72 -21.75
N ASN A 39 -0.48 -4.46 -21.65
CA ASN A 39 -1.33 -3.29 -21.83
C ASN A 39 -2.67 -3.40 -21.07
N PRO A 40 -2.62 -3.67 -19.73
CA PRO A 40 -3.84 -3.87 -18.95
C PRO A 40 -4.68 -2.60 -18.90
N ASP A 41 -5.98 -2.75 -19.05
CA ASP A 41 -6.91 -1.63 -18.80
C ASP A 41 -7.04 -1.36 -17.30
N PHE A 42 -6.40 -0.30 -16.85
CA PHE A 42 -6.50 0.18 -15.46
C PHE A 42 -7.40 1.42 -15.34
N SER A 43 -8.28 1.68 -16.31
CA SER A 43 -9.24 2.80 -16.30
C SER A 43 -10.20 2.76 -15.11
N GLN A 44 -10.42 1.60 -14.50
CA GLN A 44 -11.24 1.44 -13.30
C GLN A 44 -10.74 2.23 -12.08
N VAL A 45 -9.50 2.74 -12.12
CA VAL A 45 -8.96 3.62 -11.09
C VAL A 45 -9.62 5.00 -11.10
N GLU A 46 -10.14 5.44 -12.25
CA GLU A 46 -10.80 6.74 -12.41
C GLU A 46 -12.18 6.81 -11.74
N VAL A 47 -12.82 5.66 -11.51
CA VAL A 47 -14.18 5.58 -10.93
C VAL A 47 -14.13 5.50 -9.41
N ASP A 48 -13.27 6.28 -8.75
CA ASP A 48 -13.34 6.42 -7.30
C ASP A 48 -14.47 7.38 -6.93
N GLU A 49 -15.22 7.02 -5.89
CA GLU A 49 -16.21 7.89 -5.30
C GLU A 49 -15.57 9.25 -4.94
N GLN A 50 -16.14 10.35 -5.41
CA GLN A 50 -15.70 11.67 -5.01
C GLN A 50 -15.99 11.84 -3.51
N ARG A 51 -14.98 11.71 -2.68
CA ARG A 51 -15.06 12.00 -1.26
C ARG A 51 -14.45 13.35 -0.98
N THR A 52 -15.21 14.23 -0.37
CA THR A 52 -14.67 15.49 0.12
C THR A 52 -13.64 15.24 1.20
N ASN A 53 -12.37 15.54 0.90
CA ASN A 53 -11.30 15.40 1.87
C ASN A 53 -11.25 16.65 2.74
N LEU A 54 -11.81 16.57 3.94
CA LEU A 54 -11.75 17.63 4.95
C LEU A 54 -10.46 17.58 5.79
N THR A 55 -9.59 16.60 5.53
CA THR A 55 -8.34 16.44 6.24
C THR A 55 -7.15 16.83 5.36
N ARG A 56 -6.04 17.21 5.99
CA ARG A 56 -4.76 17.47 5.29
C ARG A 56 -4.04 16.20 4.80
N PHE A 57 -4.61 15.02 5.03
CA PHE A 57 -4.00 13.76 4.71
C PHE A 57 -4.58 13.20 3.41
N GLU A 58 -3.76 12.51 2.65
CA GLU A 58 -4.18 11.78 1.46
C GLU A 58 -5.21 10.69 1.82
N LEU A 59 -6.26 10.58 1.00
CA LEU A 59 -7.25 9.53 1.15
C LEU A 59 -6.71 8.21 0.60
N LEU A 60 -6.85 7.16 1.39
CA LEU A 60 -6.55 5.80 0.95
C LEU A 60 -7.80 5.18 0.33
N TYR A 61 -7.75 4.95 -0.98
CA TYR A 61 -8.79 4.21 -1.69
C TYR A 61 -8.43 2.73 -1.78
N PRO A 62 -9.41 1.82 -1.67
CA PRO A 62 -9.17 0.40 -1.84
C PRO A 62 -8.71 0.09 -3.27
N GLU A 63 -7.87 -0.94 -3.43
CA GLU A 63 -7.47 -1.43 -4.74
C GLU A 63 -8.67 -2.11 -5.43
N LYS A 64 -8.88 -1.82 -6.71
CA LYS A 64 -9.98 -2.37 -7.52
C LYS A 64 -9.47 -3.19 -8.71
N ARG A 65 -8.20 -3.03 -9.10
CA ARG A 65 -7.61 -3.74 -10.23
C ARG A 65 -7.38 -5.19 -9.88
N GLU A 66 -7.98 -6.11 -10.63
CA GLU A 66 -7.97 -7.55 -10.38
C GLU A 66 -6.55 -8.10 -10.27
N PHE A 67 -5.64 -7.62 -11.09
CA PHE A 67 -4.22 -8.00 -11.06
C PHE A 67 -3.58 -7.84 -9.67
N PHE A 68 -3.98 -6.83 -8.88
CA PHE A 68 -3.43 -6.58 -7.54
C PHE A 68 -4.25 -7.19 -6.41
N ILE A 69 -5.53 -7.56 -6.65
CA ILE A 69 -6.41 -8.08 -5.59
C ILE A 69 -6.02 -9.51 -5.21
N GLU A 70 -5.71 -10.33 -6.20
CA GLU A 70 -5.39 -11.74 -5.93
C GLU A 70 -4.07 -11.88 -5.18
N ASN A 71 -4.06 -12.63 -4.07
CA ASN A 71 -2.95 -12.76 -3.13
C ASN A 71 -2.40 -11.41 -2.65
N SER A 72 -3.26 -10.39 -2.59
CA SER A 72 -2.89 -9.03 -2.18
C SER A 72 -2.29 -8.98 -0.77
N ASP A 73 -2.70 -9.87 0.12
CA ASP A 73 -2.18 -9.98 1.48
C ASP A 73 -0.67 -10.20 1.53
N LEU A 74 -0.11 -10.88 0.53
CA LEU A 74 1.33 -11.12 0.44
C LEU A 74 2.12 -9.84 0.10
N PHE A 75 1.53 -8.91 -0.65
CA PHE A 75 2.19 -7.70 -1.12
C PHE A 75 1.80 -6.45 -0.30
N SER A 76 0.53 -6.31 0.06
CA SER A 76 0.00 -5.09 0.67
C SER A 76 -0.13 -5.15 2.20
N ASP A 77 0.03 -6.34 2.79
CA ASP A 77 -0.03 -6.52 4.25
C ASP A 77 1.36 -6.39 4.90
N VAL A 78 2.14 -5.39 4.45
CA VAL A 78 3.46 -5.05 4.97
C VAL A 78 3.43 -3.64 5.57
N GLY A 79 4.09 -3.48 6.74
CA GLY A 79 4.00 -2.25 7.52
C GLY A 79 2.69 -2.13 8.30
N ASP A 80 2.17 -0.92 8.42
CA ASP A 80 0.91 -0.65 9.12
C ASP A 80 -0.02 0.30 8.33
N TYR A 81 -1.23 0.54 8.83
CA TYR A 81 -2.23 1.37 8.15
C TYR A 81 -1.84 2.86 7.98
N ARG A 82 -0.86 3.35 8.75
CA ARG A 82 -0.34 4.73 8.69
C ARG A 82 0.92 4.83 7.85
N ASN A 83 1.60 3.70 7.64
CA ASN A 83 2.89 3.63 6.99
C ASN A 83 3.01 2.30 6.23
N ARG A 84 2.61 2.34 4.98
CA ARG A 84 2.66 1.21 4.05
C ARG A 84 3.84 1.36 3.12
N PRO A 85 4.86 0.52 3.18
CA PRO A 85 5.99 0.57 2.24
C PRO A 85 5.58 0.27 0.80
N PHE A 86 4.48 -0.47 0.60
CA PHE A 86 3.88 -0.75 -0.70
C PHE A 86 2.40 -0.37 -0.74
N PHE A 87 2.02 0.36 -1.77
CA PHE A 87 0.65 0.75 -2.06
C PHE A 87 0.43 0.69 -3.57
N SER A 88 -0.21 -0.37 -4.04
CA SER A 88 -0.36 -0.70 -5.47
C SER A 88 -0.90 0.46 -6.30
N ARG A 89 -1.77 1.30 -5.74
CA ARG A 89 -2.34 2.47 -6.44
C ARG A 89 -1.33 3.57 -6.79
N ARG A 90 -0.09 3.49 -6.27
CA ARG A 90 1.04 4.33 -6.73
C ARG A 90 1.59 3.87 -8.09
N ILE A 91 1.25 2.65 -8.51
CA ILE A 91 1.66 2.10 -9.80
C ILE A 91 0.63 2.50 -10.85
N GLY A 92 1.11 3.07 -11.96
CA GLY A 92 0.27 3.52 -13.06
C GLY A 92 -0.26 4.95 -12.91
N ILE A 93 0.32 5.75 -12.00
CA ILE A 93 0.02 7.19 -11.87
C ILE A 93 1.31 8.00 -11.84
N THR A 94 1.25 9.24 -12.28
CA THR A 94 2.32 10.24 -12.15
C THR A 94 1.72 11.60 -11.82
N TYR A 95 2.52 12.47 -11.21
CA TYR A 95 2.08 13.84 -10.88
C TYR A 95 2.41 14.78 -12.02
N ASP A 96 1.41 15.46 -12.54
CA ASP A 96 1.56 16.57 -13.50
C ASP A 96 1.72 17.88 -12.74
N SER A 97 2.92 18.42 -12.73
CA SER A 97 3.21 19.70 -12.06
C SER A 97 2.57 20.92 -12.75
N THR A 98 2.16 20.78 -14.01
CA THR A 98 1.53 21.88 -14.76
C THR A 98 0.05 22.02 -14.40
N GLN A 99 -0.62 20.90 -14.22
CA GLN A 99 -2.04 20.85 -13.85
C GLN A 99 -2.26 20.61 -12.35
N GLU A 100 -1.18 20.44 -11.59
CA GLU A 100 -1.18 20.18 -10.14
C GLU A 100 -2.06 18.97 -9.75
N GLN A 101 -2.09 17.93 -10.58
CA GLN A 101 -2.91 16.75 -10.36
C GLN A 101 -2.18 15.45 -10.71
N TYR A 102 -2.67 14.35 -10.17
CA TYR A 102 -2.23 13.02 -10.60
C TYR A 102 -2.93 12.63 -11.89
N ILE A 103 -2.15 12.16 -12.86
CA ILE A 103 -2.62 11.65 -14.14
C ILE A 103 -2.24 10.19 -14.31
N GLN A 104 -2.95 9.49 -15.17
CA GLN A 104 -2.62 8.10 -15.50
C GLN A 104 -1.27 8.00 -16.21
N ASN A 105 -0.51 6.98 -15.82
CA ASN A 105 0.68 6.54 -16.51
C ASN A 105 0.48 5.08 -16.94
N PRO A 106 0.08 4.83 -18.20
CA PRO A 106 -0.29 3.50 -18.66
C PRO A 106 0.79 2.46 -18.42
N ILE A 107 0.38 1.26 -18.03
CA ILE A 107 1.25 0.11 -17.85
C ILE A 107 1.34 -0.67 -19.16
N ILE A 108 2.57 -0.90 -19.63
CA ILE A 108 2.82 -1.66 -20.86
C ILE A 108 2.80 -3.16 -20.57
N PHE A 109 3.39 -3.54 -19.42
CA PHE A 109 3.59 -4.94 -19.06
C PHE A 109 3.56 -5.10 -17.55
N GLY A 110 2.96 -6.18 -17.08
CA GLY A 110 2.99 -6.63 -15.69
C GLY A 110 3.16 -8.14 -15.61
N ALA A 111 3.95 -8.61 -14.64
CA ALA A 111 4.04 -10.01 -14.28
C ALA A 111 4.01 -10.14 -12.77
N LYS A 112 3.24 -11.10 -12.27
CA LYS A 112 3.12 -11.40 -10.85
C LYS A 112 3.18 -12.91 -10.64
N LEU A 113 4.16 -13.35 -9.88
CA LEU A 113 4.27 -14.72 -9.39
C LEU A 113 3.89 -14.71 -7.90
N SER A 114 2.91 -15.51 -7.50
CA SER A 114 2.48 -15.54 -6.10
C SER A 114 1.96 -16.91 -5.70
N GLY A 115 2.22 -17.30 -4.47
CA GLY A 115 1.71 -18.55 -3.92
C GLY A 115 2.61 -19.22 -2.89
N LYS A 116 2.43 -20.53 -2.72
CA LYS A 116 3.17 -21.34 -1.73
C LYS A 116 4.25 -22.18 -2.40
N ILE A 117 5.38 -22.30 -1.71
CA ILE A 117 6.47 -23.20 -2.03
C ILE A 117 6.68 -24.15 -0.84
N GLY A 118 6.31 -25.40 -1.02
CA GLY A 118 6.28 -26.36 0.10
C GLY A 118 5.21 -25.99 1.15
N GLU A 119 5.41 -26.44 2.38
CA GLU A 119 4.41 -26.27 3.44
C GLU A 119 4.55 -24.95 4.20
N ASN A 120 5.75 -24.40 4.28
CA ASN A 120 6.08 -23.32 5.20
C ASN A 120 6.41 -21.99 4.54
N TYR A 121 6.55 -21.94 3.22
CA TYR A 121 6.95 -20.72 2.52
C TYR A 121 5.83 -20.21 1.61
N ARG A 122 5.68 -18.89 1.59
CA ARG A 122 4.93 -18.16 0.56
C ARG A 122 5.89 -17.19 -0.11
N VAL A 123 5.74 -17.03 -1.40
CA VAL A 123 6.56 -16.11 -2.20
C VAL A 123 5.68 -15.24 -3.06
N GLY A 124 6.10 -14.01 -3.24
CA GLY A 124 5.51 -13.08 -4.18
C GLY A 124 6.60 -12.33 -4.92
N ILE A 125 6.50 -12.27 -6.24
CA ILE A 125 7.35 -11.47 -7.11
C ILE A 125 6.42 -10.70 -8.04
N LEU A 126 6.55 -9.39 -8.07
CA LEU A 126 5.82 -8.48 -8.94
C LEU A 126 6.82 -7.67 -9.76
N ASN A 127 6.60 -7.55 -11.05
CA ASN A 127 7.31 -6.62 -11.90
C ASN A 127 6.33 -5.93 -12.86
N MET A 128 6.38 -4.62 -12.94
CA MET A 128 5.53 -3.84 -13.84
C MET A 128 6.33 -2.74 -14.52
N GLN A 129 5.93 -2.44 -15.74
CA GLN A 129 6.55 -1.46 -16.60
C GLN A 129 5.54 -0.43 -17.03
N SER A 130 5.74 0.86 -16.68
CA SER A 130 4.92 1.93 -17.22
C SER A 130 5.49 2.53 -18.50
N GLN A 131 4.62 3.20 -19.25
CA GLN A 131 4.96 3.91 -20.46
C GLN A 131 5.74 5.19 -20.16
N LYS A 132 6.51 5.68 -21.14
CA LYS A 132 7.04 7.04 -21.14
C LYS A 132 5.92 8.03 -21.48
N LEU A 133 5.73 9.06 -20.64
CA LEU A 133 4.79 10.15 -20.90
C LEU A 133 5.55 11.42 -21.31
N SER A 134 5.57 11.70 -22.61
CA SER A 134 6.27 12.88 -23.14
C SER A 134 5.58 14.20 -22.76
N SER A 135 4.28 14.19 -22.54
CA SER A 135 3.49 15.36 -22.15
C SER A 135 3.96 16.02 -20.83
N VAL A 136 4.41 15.20 -19.89
CA VAL A 136 4.91 15.66 -18.58
C VAL A 136 6.40 15.34 -18.37
N ASN A 137 7.12 15.04 -19.45
CA ASN A 137 8.53 14.63 -19.42
C ASN A 137 8.84 13.48 -18.45
N GLN A 138 7.87 12.59 -18.22
CA GLN A 138 8.03 11.42 -17.37
C GLN A 138 8.61 10.26 -18.15
N GLN A 139 9.70 9.70 -17.68
CA GLN A 139 10.26 8.47 -18.24
C GLN A 139 9.41 7.25 -17.88
N GLY A 140 9.50 6.18 -18.67
CA GLY A 140 8.96 4.88 -18.26
C GLY A 140 9.59 4.43 -16.95
N ILE A 141 8.79 3.84 -16.07
CA ILE A 141 9.23 3.39 -14.74
C ILE A 141 9.06 1.89 -14.63
N ASN A 142 10.09 1.22 -14.13
CA ASN A 142 10.00 -0.15 -13.66
C ASN A 142 9.68 -0.16 -12.17
N TYR A 143 8.62 -0.90 -11.83
CA TYR A 143 8.22 -1.19 -10.47
C TYR A 143 8.46 -2.67 -10.21
N GLY A 144 9.17 -2.98 -9.15
CA GLY A 144 9.43 -4.35 -8.71
C GLY A 144 9.13 -4.53 -7.25
N MET A 145 8.62 -5.70 -6.87
CA MET A 145 8.53 -6.14 -5.48
C MET A 145 8.82 -7.63 -5.41
N ALA A 146 9.61 -8.01 -4.43
CA ALA A 146 9.81 -9.40 -4.04
C ALA A 146 9.52 -9.54 -2.55
N VAL A 147 8.78 -10.58 -2.18
CA VAL A 147 8.46 -10.90 -0.79
C VAL A 147 8.60 -12.40 -0.58
N ILE A 148 9.17 -12.76 0.55
CA ILE A 148 9.21 -14.12 1.05
C ILE A 148 8.66 -14.13 2.47
N GLU A 149 7.71 -15.00 2.71
CA GLU A 149 7.12 -15.25 4.02
C GLU A 149 7.40 -16.69 4.42
N ARG A 150 7.85 -16.89 5.66
CA ARG A 150 8.02 -18.21 6.26
C ARG A 150 7.10 -18.35 7.45
N ARG A 151 6.34 -19.42 7.47
CA ARG A 151 5.60 -19.86 8.64
C ARG A 151 6.57 -20.34 9.71
N ILE A 152 6.42 -19.82 10.93
CA ILE A 152 7.17 -20.19 12.11
C ILE A 152 6.17 -20.56 13.21
N PHE A 153 6.53 -21.45 14.11
CA PHE A 153 5.60 -21.98 15.10
C PHE A 153 4.29 -22.48 14.46
N SER A 154 3.21 -22.57 15.24
CA SER A 154 1.92 -23.06 14.74
C SER A 154 1.23 -22.02 13.84
N ASN A 155 1.16 -20.75 14.28
CA ASN A 155 0.32 -19.73 13.69
C ASN A 155 1.05 -18.42 13.36
N SER A 156 2.36 -18.38 13.55
CA SER A 156 3.17 -17.17 13.38
C SER A 156 3.91 -17.19 12.05
N ARG A 157 4.35 -16.01 11.60
CA ARG A 157 5.11 -15.88 10.36
C ARG A 157 6.14 -14.76 10.43
N ILE A 158 7.22 -14.93 9.70
CA ILE A 158 8.21 -13.91 9.44
C ILE A 158 8.26 -13.65 7.94
N SER A 159 8.24 -12.39 7.54
CA SER A 159 8.36 -11.99 6.15
C SER A 159 9.51 -11.01 5.95
N SER A 160 10.06 -11.03 4.74
CA SER A 160 11.07 -10.08 4.28
C SER A 160 10.72 -9.67 2.87
N PHE A 161 10.91 -8.38 2.55
CA PHE A 161 10.56 -7.86 1.25
C PHE A 161 11.56 -6.83 0.73
N LEU A 162 11.58 -6.69 -0.58
CA LEU A 162 12.32 -5.67 -1.32
C LEU A 162 11.40 -5.05 -2.37
N ILE A 163 11.31 -3.72 -2.37
CA ILE A 163 10.59 -2.94 -3.36
C ILE A 163 11.59 -2.11 -4.16
N ASN A 164 11.38 -1.99 -5.46
CA ASN A 164 12.19 -1.19 -6.36
C ASN A 164 11.30 -0.33 -7.26
N LYS A 165 11.64 0.94 -7.38
CA LYS A 165 11.12 1.86 -8.38
C LYS A 165 12.29 2.49 -9.10
N GLN A 166 12.36 2.35 -10.43
CA GLN A 166 13.49 2.83 -11.22
C GLN A 166 13.05 3.28 -12.61
N PRO A 167 13.42 4.48 -13.07
CA PRO A 167 13.23 4.91 -14.45
C PRO A 167 13.99 4.01 -15.42
N ILE A 168 13.39 3.78 -16.60
CA ILE A 168 13.99 3.02 -17.69
C ILE A 168 14.40 3.98 -18.79
N ASN A 169 15.55 3.70 -19.42
CA ASN A 169 16.09 4.49 -20.54
C ASN A 169 16.45 5.94 -20.22
N SER A 170 17.06 6.21 -19.09
CA SER A 170 17.87 7.41 -19.00
C SER A 170 19.12 7.20 -19.85
N GLN A 171 19.28 7.94 -20.94
CA GLN A 171 20.53 7.99 -21.74
C GLN A 171 21.71 8.57 -20.90
N SER A 172 21.42 9.07 -19.75
CA SER A 172 22.36 9.38 -18.68
C SER A 172 22.10 8.44 -17.54
N PHE A 173 23.02 7.55 -17.26
CA PHE A 173 23.13 6.85 -15.99
C PHE A 173 23.47 7.91 -14.92
N THR A 174 22.56 8.85 -14.70
CA THR A 174 22.64 9.66 -13.49
C THR A 174 22.16 8.74 -12.37
N PRO A 175 22.95 8.49 -11.33
CA PRO A 175 22.60 7.61 -10.21
C PRO A 175 21.37 8.06 -9.43
N ARG A 176 20.71 9.14 -9.84
CA ARG A 176 19.74 9.94 -9.09
C ARG A 176 18.28 9.62 -9.34
N SER A 177 17.94 8.38 -9.58
CA SER A 177 16.54 8.11 -9.95
C SER A 177 15.97 6.80 -9.47
N PHE A 178 16.61 6.11 -8.55
CA PHE A 178 16.03 4.92 -7.96
C PHE A 178 15.45 5.19 -6.58
N ASN A 179 14.38 4.49 -6.24
CA ASN A 179 13.87 4.39 -4.88
C ASN A 179 13.68 2.91 -4.54
N ARG A 180 14.30 2.46 -3.47
CA ARG A 180 14.21 1.09 -2.98
C ARG A 180 13.79 1.07 -1.54
N VAL A 181 12.99 0.08 -1.17
CA VAL A 181 12.62 -0.16 0.23
C VAL A 181 12.86 -1.62 0.55
N ALA A 182 13.59 -1.89 1.62
CA ALA A 182 13.73 -3.22 2.19
C ALA A 182 13.11 -3.25 3.58
N GLY A 183 12.48 -4.36 3.93
CA GLY A 183 11.87 -4.51 5.24
C GLY A 183 11.75 -5.95 5.69
N VAL A 184 11.53 -6.07 6.99
CA VAL A 184 11.23 -7.33 7.67
C VAL A 184 10.03 -7.14 8.57
N GLU A 185 9.22 -8.17 8.70
CA GLU A 185 8.03 -8.17 9.54
C GLU A 185 7.88 -9.50 10.25
N LEU A 186 7.49 -9.43 11.51
CA LEU A 186 7.20 -10.58 12.36
C LEU A 186 5.76 -10.50 12.82
N LYS A 187 4.94 -11.48 12.44
CA LYS A 187 3.55 -11.62 12.90
C LYS A 187 3.45 -12.82 13.81
N LEU A 188 3.10 -12.57 15.06
CA LEU A 188 2.95 -13.58 16.10
C LEU A 188 1.46 -13.79 16.40
N LEU A 189 1.08 -15.05 16.52
CA LEU A 189 -0.23 -15.45 16.99
C LEU A 189 -0.08 -16.65 17.93
N SER A 190 -0.56 -16.50 19.17
CA SER A 190 -0.54 -17.60 20.14
C SER A 190 -1.50 -18.71 19.75
N ASP A 191 -1.25 -19.93 20.21
CA ASP A 191 -2.06 -21.11 19.87
C ASP A 191 -3.52 -20.97 20.32
N ASN A 192 -3.76 -20.29 21.45
CA ASN A 192 -5.09 -19.98 21.96
C ASN A 192 -5.72 -18.72 21.34
N THR A 193 -5.05 -18.10 20.37
CA THR A 193 -5.46 -16.87 19.67
C THR A 193 -5.69 -15.64 20.57
N ASN A 194 -5.39 -15.73 21.86
CA ASN A 194 -5.59 -14.62 22.79
C ASN A 194 -4.56 -13.50 22.64
N PHE A 195 -3.38 -13.81 22.12
CA PHE A 195 -2.32 -12.83 21.86
C PHE A 195 -1.93 -12.82 20.40
N SER A 196 -1.90 -11.61 19.82
CA SER A 196 -1.34 -11.35 18.50
C SER A 196 -0.41 -10.14 18.55
N SER A 197 0.63 -10.15 17.72
CA SER A 197 1.55 -9.02 17.60
C SER A 197 2.13 -8.97 16.20
N ASP A 198 2.17 -7.77 15.63
CA ASP A 198 2.87 -7.48 14.37
C ASP A 198 3.97 -6.47 14.67
N ILE A 199 5.20 -6.76 14.26
CA ILE A 199 6.36 -5.90 14.44
C ILE A 199 7.07 -5.78 13.11
N TYR A 200 7.42 -4.56 12.69
CA TYR A 200 8.10 -4.33 11.42
C TYR A 200 9.26 -3.36 11.54
N TYR A 201 10.21 -3.50 10.63
CA TYR A 201 11.28 -2.55 10.37
C TYR A 201 11.49 -2.40 8.86
N ASN A 202 11.47 -1.16 8.38
CA ASN A 202 11.61 -0.82 6.96
C ASN A 202 12.70 0.24 6.79
N LYS A 203 13.45 0.17 5.70
CA LYS A 203 14.44 1.17 5.32
C LYS A 203 14.30 1.53 3.85
N SER A 204 14.28 2.83 3.55
CA SER A 204 14.33 3.33 2.18
C SER A 204 15.75 3.72 1.78
N PHE A 205 16.04 3.54 0.50
CA PHE A 205 17.31 3.86 -0.14
C PHE A 205 17.02 4.63 -1.41
N ASP A 206 17.64 5.78 -1.54
CA ASP A 206 17.62 6.59 -2.74
C ASP A 206 19.04 7.06 -3.06
N ASP A 207 19.20 7.82 -4.11
CA ASP A 207 20.47 8.36 -4.55
C ASP A 207 21.02 9.48 -3.66
N GLN A 208 20.20 10.08 -2.81
CA GLN A 208 20.63 11.12 -1.89
C GLN A 208 21.39 10.58 -0.67
N GLN A 209 21.31 9.25 -0.44
CA GLN A 209 21.99 8.55 0.67
C GLN A 209 21.78 9.22 2.03
N THR A 210 20.58 9.71 2.29
CA THR A 210 20.27 10.41 3.53
C THR A 210 20.32 9.45 4.73
N SER A 211 20.89 9.94 5.84
CA SER A 211 20.77 9.28 7.14
C SER A 211 19.30 9.29 7.60
N GLU A 212 18.95 8.42 8.53
CA GLU A 212 17.60 8.34 9.10
C GLU A 212 16.47 8.12 8.09
N SER A 213 16.66 7.17 7.18
CA SER A 213 15.68 6.76 6.17
C SER A 213 14.97 5.46 6.54
N TYR A 214 14.44 5.37 7.75
CA TYR A 214 13.82 4.15 8.27
C TYR A 214 12.44 4.41 8.89
N SER A 215 11.69 3.33 9.03
CA SER A 215 10.47 3.27 9.81
C SER A 215 10.38 1.93 10.54
N TRP A 216 9.88 1.95 11.75
CA TRP A 216 9.61 0.76 12.54
C TRP A 216 8.38 0.97 13.40
N GLY A 217 7.74 -0.13 13.75
CA GLY A 217 6.56 -0.06 14.58
C GLY A 217 5.94 -1.43 14.76
N GLY A 218 4.75 -1.42 15.31
CA GLY A 218 3.98 -2.62 15.49
C GLY A 218 2.76 -2.43 16.36
N ASN A 219 2.07 -3.52 16.53
CA ASN A 219 0.98 -3.64 17.48
C ASN A 219 1.15 -4.91 18.33
N ALA A 220 0.57 -4.90 19.51
CA ALA A 220 0.40 -6.08 20.35
C ALA A 220 -1.01 -6.04 20.93
N VAL A 221 -1.76 -7.11 20.71
CA VAL A 221 -3.15 -7.23 21.17
C VAL A 221 -3.28 -8.48 22.03
N TYR A 222 -3.76 -8.29 23.24
CA TYR A 222 -4.23 -9.37 24.09
C TYR A 222 -5.75 -9.28 24.24
N THR A 223 -6.44 -10.36 23.92
CA THR A 223 -7.90 -10.42 24.01
C THR A 223 -8.33 -11.72 24.65
N ASN A 224 -9.18 -11.64 25.68
CA ASN A 224 -9.95 -12.77 26.18
C ASN A 224 -11.43 -12.37 26.32
N SER A 225 -12.25 -13.21 26.94
CA SER A 225 -13.69 -12.95 27.09
C SER A 225 -14.02 -11.65 27.83
N LYS A 226 -13.14 -11.12 28.67
CA LYS A 226 -13.43 -9.96 29.51
C LYS A 226 -12.53 -8.75 29.24
N ILE A 227 -11.29 -8.96 28.79
CA ILE A 227 -10.28 -7.90 28.69
C ILE A 227 -9.74 -7.88 27.26
N ARG A 228 -9.64 -6.69 26.69
CA ARG A 228 -8.84 -6.42 25.50
C ARG A 228 -7.84 -5.33 25.81
N VAL A 229 -6.57 -5.62 25.59
CA VAL A 229 -5.46 -4.66 25.68
C VAL A 229 -4.83 -4.55 24.32
N THR A 230 -4.70 -3.34 23.81
CA THR A 230 -4.04 -3.05 22.53
C THR A 230 -2.92 -2.07 22.78
N ASN A 231 -1.74 -2.34 22.25
CA ASN A 231 -0.64 -1.40 22.18
C ASN A 231 -0.25 -1.22 20.73
N TYR A 232 -0.29 -0.01 20.26
CA TYR A 232 0.18 0.35 18.92
C TYR A 232 1.30 1.39 19.06
N PHE A 233 2.38 1.23 18.31
CA PHE A 233 3.49 2.17 18.25
C PHE A 233 4.07 2.22 16.84
N SER A 234 4.52 3.41 16.43
CA SER A 234 5.14 3.61 15.11
C SER A 234 6.11 4.78 15.15
N LYS A 235 7.29 4.60 14.59
CA LYS A 235 8.29 5.65 14.33
C LYS A 235 8.54 5.73 12.84
N VAL A 236 8.38 6.91 12.29
CA VAL A 236 8.75 7.23 10.92
C VAL A 236 9.80 8.32 10.96
N SER A 237 10.99 8.06 10.45
CA SER A 237 12.06 9.04 10.41
C SER A 237 11.82 10.10 9.31
N GLU A 238 12.54 11.21 9.39
CA GLU A 238 12.37 12.36 8.49
C GLU A 238 12.58 12.00 7.03
N ASN A 239 13.65 11.25 6.74
CA ASN A 239 14.08 10.92 5.39
C ASN A 239 13.50 9.59 4.87
N TYR A 240 12.68 8.90 5.65
CA TYR A 240 12.03 7.70 5.14
C TYR A 240 11.07 8.04 3.99
N ASN A 241 11.30 7.45 2.81
CA ASN A 241 10.57 7.80 1.60
C ASN A 241 10.29 6.57 0.72
N PRO A 242 9.21 5.80 0.97
CA PRO A 242 8.76 4.74 0.08
C PRO A 242 7.91 5.33 -1.04
N GLU A 243 8.51 5.62 -2.20
CA GLU A 243 7.79 6.27 -3.32
C GLU A 243 6.67 5.42 -3.93
N VAL A 244 6.71 4.09 -3.75
CA VAL A 244 5.62 3.18 -4.13
C VAL A 244 4.69 2.90 -2.94
N GLY A 245 4.90 3.61 -1.84
CA GLY A 245 4.18 3.40 -0.60
C GLY A 245 3.27 4.57 -0.22
N PHE A 246 2.80 4.51 1.02
CA PHE A 246 2.00 5.54 1.64
C PHE A 246 2.53 5.84 3.05
N ILE A 247 2.71 7.12 3.38
CA ILE A 247 3.09 7.59 4.70
C ILE A 247 2.12 8.70 5.11
N ARG A 248 1.47 8.53 6.23
CA ARG A 248 0.56 9.55 6.77
C ARG A 248 1.31 10.74 7.36
N ARG A 249 2.39 10.50 8.11
CA ARG A 249 3.24 11.54 8.73
C ARG A 249 4.68 11.07 8.78
N LYS A 250 5.60 11.95 8.42
CA LYS A 250 7.06 11.77 8.60
C LYS A 250 7.53 12.44 9.90
N ASN A 251 8.71 12.05 10.35
CA ASN A 251 9.40 12.59 11.51
C ASN A 251 8.54 12.56 12.79
N VAL A 252 7.86 11.45 13.04
CA VAL A 252 6.95 11.31 14.17
C VAL A 252 7.14 9.98 14.87
N PHE A 253 7.06 10.00 16.19
CA PHE A 253 6.78 8.82 16.99
C PHE A 253 5.32 8.88 17.44
N PHE A 254 4.61 7.80 17.25
CA PHE A 254 3.22 7.62 17.63
C PHE A 254 3.08 6.42 18.57
N TYR A 255 2.32 6.58 19.64
CA TYR A 255 2.00 5.54 20.60
C TYR A 255 0.54 5.61 20.99
N SER A 256 -0.18 4.49 20.92
CA SER A 256 -1.61 4.43 21.21
C SER A 256 -1.96 3.14 21.97
N PRO A 257 -1.90 3.15 23.30
CA PRO A 257 -2.42 2.07 24.12
C PRO A 257 -3.94 2.19 24.31
N SER A 258 -4.61 1.04 24.36
CA SER A 258 -6.04 0.94 24.67
C SER A 258 -6.30 -0.22 25.60
N VAL A 259 -7.21 -0.02 26.55
CA VAL A 259 -7.68 -1.06 27.47
C VAL A 259 -9.21 -1.03 27.52
N ARG A 260 -9.82 -2.15 27.22
CA ARG A 260 -11.27 -2.36 27.34
C ARG A 260 -11.56 -3.50 28.30
N TYR A 261 -12.52 -3.30 29.19
CA TYR A 261 -13.05 -4.34 30.06
C TYR A 261 -14.53 -4.58 29.75
N LEU A 262 -14.96 -5.84 29.61
CA LEU A 262 -16.33 -6.24 29.26
C LEU A 262 -16.99 -6.99 30.43
N PHE A 263 -18.15 -6.50 30.79
CA PHE A 263 -19.10 -7.17 31.71
C PHE A 263 -20.19 -7.87 30.88
N TYR A 264 -20.58 -9.06 31.29
CA TYR A 264 -21.65 -9.85 30.69
C TYR A 264 -22.74 -10.04 31.74
N PRO A 265 -23.74 -9.16 31.82
CA PRO A 265 -24.84 -9.31 32.78
C PRO A 265 -25.69 -10.52 32.39
N GLU A 266 -26.06 -11.34 33.40
CA GLU A 266 -26.90 -12.52 33.20
C GLU A 266 -28.40 -12.18 33.00
N ILE A 267 -28.81 -10.97 33.31
CA ILE A 267 -30.19 -10.51 33.31
C ILE A 267 -30.32 -9.24 32.47
N GLY A 268 -31.30 -9.24 31.56
CA GLY A 268 -31.65 -8.06 30.77
C GLY A 268 -31.44 -8.23 29.25
N LYS A 269 -31.61 -7.13 28.52
CA LYS A 269 -31.45 -7.07 27.06
C LYS A 269 -30.05 -6.67 26.63
N ILE A 270 -29.13 -6.46 27.57
CA ILE A 270 -27.76 -6.00 27.29
C ILE A 270 -26.86 -7.23 27.24
N ASN A 271 -26.27 -7.50 26.08
CA ASN A 271 -25.35 -8.62 25.91
C ASN A 271 -24.02 -8.40 26.61
N ASN A 272 -23.45 -7.20 26.51
CA ASN A 272 -22.24 -6.80 27.22
C ASN A 272 -22.17 -5.27 27.31
N HIS A 273 -21.40 -4.78 28.27
CA HIS A 273 -21.01 -3.36 28.44
C HIS A 273 -19.70 -3.28 29.20
N GLY A 274 -19.04 -2.13 29.14
CA GLY A 274 -17.82 -1.93 29.91
C GLY A 274 -17.07 -0.66 29.55
N PRO A 275 -16.15 -0.23 30.41
CA PRO A 275 -15.29 0.92 30.15
C PRO A 275 -14.23 0.59 29.10
N GLU A 276 -13.86 1.62 28.34
CA GLU A 276 -12.71 1.63 27.44
C GLU A 276 -11.93 2.91 27.67
N ILE A 277 -10.63 2.78 27.74
CA ILE A 277 -9.68 3.89 27.88
C ILE A 277 -8.72 3.80 26.72
N ASP A 278 -8.71 4.82 25.89
CA ASP A 278 -7.81 5.00 24.76
C ASP A 278 -6.94 6.22 25.01
N TYR A 279 -5.66 6.10 24.69
CA TYR A 279 -4.73 7.21 24.77
C TYR A 279 -3.94 7.30 23.47
N GLU A 280 -3.75 8.52 22.93
CA GLU A 280 -2.91 8.76 21.75
C GLU A 280 -1.82 9.77 22.11
N PHE A 281 -0.59 9.40 21.81
CA PHE A 281 0.58 10.24 22.01
C PHE A 281 1.33 10.40 20.71
N TYR A 282 1.64 11.67 20.38
CA TYR A 282 2.45 12.04 19.22
C TYR A 282 3.66 12.83 19.72
N ASN A 283 4.85 12.42 19.31
CA ASN A 283 6.07 13.18 19.52
C ASN A 283 6.67 13.56 18.17
N HIS A 284 6.81 14.85 17.95
CA HIS A 284 7.47 15.42 16.77
C HIS A 284 8.66 16.27 17.21
N PRO A 285 9.91 16.03 16.73
CA PRO A 285 11.11 16.70 17.23
C PRO A 285 11.09 18.24 17.18
N LEU A 286 10.33 18.83 16.24
CA LEU A 286 10.28 20.29 16.03
C LEU A 286 9.16 20.99 16.83
N TYR A 287 8.11 20.29 17.24
CA TYR A 287 6.92 20.92 17.81
C TYR A 287 6.64 20.53 19.25
N GLY A 288 7.48 19.67 19.84
CA GLY A 288 7.23 19.12 21.17
C GLY A 288 6.00 18.23 21.23
N ASP A 289 5.68 17.79 22.40
CA ASP A 289 4.51 16.93 22.67
C ASP A 289 3.22 17.72 22.57
N THR A 290 2.26 17.21 21.84
CA THR A 290 0.89 17.72 21.82
C THR A 290 -0.08 16.62 22.17
#